data_3a8e2bb9cd9e3d020ae02d1eea5fd903
#
_entry.id   3a8e2bb9cd9e3d020ae02d1eea5fd903
#
_cell.length_a   1.000
_cell.length_b   1.000
_cell.length_c   1.000
_cell.angle_alpha   90.00
_cell.angle_beta   90.00
_cell.angle_gamma   90.00
#
_symmetry.space_group_name_H-M   'P 1'
#
loop_
_entity.id
_entity.type
_entity.pdbx_description
1 polymer ?
#
loop_
_entity_poly.entity_id
_entity_poly.type
_entity_poly.pdbx_seq_one_letter_code
_entity_poly.pdbx_strand_id
1 'polypeptide(L)'
;LVGVDGGSRHLRLLDACPHLAVGDMDSIPEDLLQEYRRAGVEMHLHPPKKDATDLELALELAITRGASRISILGATGGRLDHTFGNLFLLARCLPAGIPACIMDQEQCVHLTDQSLTLSGAVGDTLSLLPATPEASGVSLTGLEYPLHDATLTFGTSWGMSNVFVETQ
;
A
#
# COMPACT_ATOMS: atom_id res chain seq x y z
N LEU A 1 9.96 -9.96 4.44
CA LEU A 1 8.67 -9.80 5.12
C LEU A 1 8.86 -8.93 6.34
N VAL A 2 8.00 -7.94 6.53
CA VAL A 2 8.03 -6.98 7.64
C VAL A 2 6.70 -7.08 8.39
N GLY A 3 6.75 -7.28 9.70
CA GLY A 3 5.62 -7.16 10.61
C GLY A 3 5.55 -5.73 11.16
N VAL A 4 4.41 -5.06 11.00
CA VAL A 4 4.23 -3.69 11.49
C VAL A 4 3.22 -3.71 12.62
N ASP A 5 3.69 -3.43 13.83
CA ASP A 5 2.90 -3.36 15.06
C ASP A 5 1.80 -4.46 15.12
N GLY A 6 0.55 -4.11 15.39
CA GLY A 6 -0.59 -5.04 15.45
C GLY A 6 -0.79 -5.91 14.21
N GLY A 7 -0.27 -5.51 13.04
CA GLY A 7 -0.24 -6.31 11.83
C GLY A 7 0.52 -7.64 11.97
N SER A 8 1.44 -7.71 12.90
CA SER A 8 2.17 -8.94 13.24
C SER A 8 1.28 -10.10 13.66
N ARG A 9 0.08 -9.82 14.19
CA ARG A 9 -0.92 -10.85 14.54
C ARG A 9 -1.43 -11.60 13.31
N HIS A 10 -1.55 -10.90 12.17
CA HIS A 10 -1.98 -11.52 10.91
C HIS A 10 -0.92 -12.46 10.37
N LEU A 11 0.36 -12.14 10.54
CA LEU A 11 1.46 -13.04 10.16
C LEU A 11 1.40 -14.36 10.93
N ARG A 12 1.10 -14.31 12.22
CA ARG A 12 0.92 -15.51 13.05
C ARG A 12 -0.24 -16.38 12.54
N LEU A 13 -1.36 -15.78 12.12
CA LEU A 13 -2.50 -16.52 11.56
C LEU A 13 -2.15 -17.22 10.24
N LEU A 14 -1.17 -16.72 9.52
CA LEU A 14 -0.66 -17.28 8.29
C LEU A 14 0.55 -18.21 8.49
N ASP A 15 0.89 -18.52 9.75
CA ASP A 15 2.10 -19.28 10.11
C ASP A 15 3.38 -18.69 9.47
N ALA A 16 3.43 -17.35 9.35
CA ALA A 16 4.51 -16.63 8.72
C ALA A 16 5.33 -15.85 9.75
N CYS A 17 6.64 -16.09 9.77
CA CYS A 17 7.57 -15.36 10.62
C CYS A 17 8.18 -14.18 9.82
N PRO A 18 8.12 -12.93 10.30
CA PRO A 18 8.76 -11.81 9.64
C PRO A 18 10.29 -11.88 9.80
N HIS A 19 11.02 -11.22 8.88
CA HIS A 19 12.45 -10.99 9.04
C HIS A 19 12.71 -9.79 9.95
N LEU A 20 11.75 -8.85 9.96
CA LEU A 20 11.82 -7.58 10.65
C LEU A 20 10.47 -7.24 11.28
N ALA A 21 10.46 -6.75 12.51
CA ALA A 21 9.29 -6.19 13.17
C ALA A 21 9.54 -4.72 13.54
N VAL A 22 8.58 -3.85 13.18
CA VAL A 22 8.65 -2.39 13.37
C VAL A 22 7.45 -1.91 14.17
N GLY A 23 7.67 -1.07 15.17
CA GLY A 23 6.61 -0.46 15.98
C GLY A 23 7.00 -0.26 17.43
N ASP A 24 6.03 0.13 18.28
CA ASP A 24 6.22 0.20 19.72
C ASP A 24 5.90 -1.13 20.43
N MET A 25 5.34 -2.06 19.67
CA MET A 25 5.01 -3.44 20.09
C MET A 25 3.94 -3.53 21.19
N ASP A 26 3.23 -2.44 21.50
CA ASP A 26 2.20 -2.44 22.54
C ASP A 26 0.95 -3.23 22.13
N SER A 27 0.72 -3.34 20.83
CA SER A 27 -0.39 -4.09 20.22
C SER A 27 -0.06 -5.58 19.98
N ILE A 28 1.17 -6.02 20.23
CA ILE A 28 1.62 -7.40 20.01
C ILE A 28 1.56 -8.20 21.32
N PRO A 29 0.93 -9.38 21.33
CA PRO A 29 0.96 -10.26 22.49
C PRO A 29 2.39 -10.65 22.92
N GLU A 30 2.65 -10.69 24.21
CA GLU A 30 4.00 -10.98 24.73
C GLU A 30 4.53 -12.35 24.29
N ASP A 31 3.66 -13.35 24.18
CA ASP A 31 4.05 -14.67 23.66
C ASP A 31 4.57 -14.61 22.23
N LEU A 32 3.95 -13.79 21.35
CA LEU A 32 4.40 -13.56 19.99
C LEU A 32 5.72 -12.77 19.93
N LEU A 33 5.89 -11.78 20.80
CA LEU A 33 7.18 -11.09 20.93
C LEU A 33 8.31 -12.03 21.33
N GLN A 34 8.05 -12.98 22.23
CA GLN A 34 9.03 -14.00 22.61
C GLN A 34 9.32 -14.97 21.47
N GLU A 35 8.31 -15.35 20.68
CA GLU A 35 8.51 -16.15 19.46
C GLU A 35 9.46 -15.42 18.48
N TYR A 36 9.22 -14.14 18.22
CA TYR A 36 10.08 -13.33 17.35
C TYR A 36 11.52 -13.24 17.86
N ARG A 37 11.71 -13.00 19.15
CA ARG A 37 13.05 -12.98 19.78
C ARG A 37 13.78 -14.32 19.63
N ARG A 38 13.08 -15.44 19.84
CA ARG A 38 13.65 -16.80 19.68
C ARG A 38 13.98 -17.12 18.22
N ALA A 39 13.15 -16.65 17.29
CA ALA A 39 13.36 -16.82 15.86
C ALA A 39 14.45 -15.90 15.29
N GLY A 40 14.99 -14.96 16.07
CA GLY A 40 16.00 -14.01 15.61
C GLY A 40 15.46 -12.91 14.73
N VAL A 41 14.16 -12.59 14.85
CA VAL A 41 13.54 -11.47 14.13
C VAL A 41 14.21 -10.17 14.53
N GLU A 42 14.63 -9.38 13.54
CA GLU A 42 15.19 -8.06 13.80
C GLU A 42 14.09 -7.11 14.31
N MET A 43 14.31 -6.46 15.45
CA MET A 43 13.32 -5.62 16.11
C MET A 43 13.70 -4.13 15.98
N HIS A 44 12.88 -3.35 15.33
CA HIS A 44 12.98 -1.89 15.28
C HIS A 44 11.92 -1.26 16.18
N LEU A 45 12.34 -1.01 17.42
CA LEU A 45 11.47 -0.46 18.44
C LEU A 45 11.45 1.07 18.37
N HIS A 46 10.25 1.63 18.38
CA HIS A 46 10.02 3.07 18.39
C HIS A 46 9.20 3.48 19.61
N PRO A 47 9.40 4.68 20.15
CA PRO A 47 8.57 5.16 21.25
C PRO A 47 7.11 5.33 20.81
N PRO A 48 6.12 5.14 21.72
CA PRO A 48 4.70 5.36 21.40
C PRO A 48 4.39 6.81 20.96
N LYS A 49 5.09 7.78 21.56
CA LYS A 49 4.97 9.21 21.18
C LYS A 49 6.01 9.55 20.12
N LYS A 50 5.56 9.63 18.88
CA LYS A 50 6.35 9.95 17.69
C LYS A 50 5.47 10.65 16.65
N ASP A 51 6.08 11.37 15.74
CA ASP A 51 5.38 12.13 14.69
C ASP A 51 5.05 11.30 13.44
N ALA A 52 5.44 10.03 13.42
CA ALA A 52 5.22 9.11 12.30
C ALA A 52 4.47 7.84 12.75
N THR A 53 3.65 7.27 11.89
CA THR A 53 3.03 5.97 12.12
C THR A 53 4.04 4.83 11.97
N ASP A 54 3.77 3.67 12.57
CA ASP A 54 4.64 2.50 12.43
C ASP A 54 4.76 2.03 10.98
N LEU A 55 3.67 2.16 10.20
CA LEU A 55 3.71 1.86 8.78
C LEU A 55 4.62 2.84 8.01
N GLU A 56 4.59 4.13 8.32
CA GLU A 56 5.50 5.10 7.70
C GLU A 56 6.96 4.75 7.98
N LEU A 57 7.31 4.44 9.23
CA LEU A 57 8.66 4.04 9.62
C LEU A 57 9.10 2.73 8.95
N ALA A 58 8.20 1.76 8.87
CA ALA A 58 8.48 0.50 8.18
C ALA A 58 8.70 0.72 6.67
N LEU A 59 7.93 1.61 6.05
CA LEU A 59 8.07 1.96 4.65
C LEU A 59 9.41 2.65 4.37
N GLU A 60 9.78 3.64 5.19
CA GLU A 60 11.07 4.33 5.07
C GLU A 60 12.25 3.37 5.24
N LEU A 61 12.14 2.43 6.17
CA LEU A 61 13.16 1.42 6.37
C LEU A 61 13.26 0.48 5.16
N ALA A 62 12.14 0.07 4.57
CA ALA A 62 12.11 -0.75 3.36
C ALA A 62 12.75 -0.03 2.17
N ILE A 63 12.43 1.26 1.96
CA ILE A 63 13.03 2.10 0.92
C ILE A 63 14.55 2.22 1.14
N THR A 64 14.97 2.56 2.35
CA THR A 64 16.39 2.72 2.70
C THR A 64 17.18 1.43 2.50
N ARG A 65 16.56 0.27 2.72
CA ARG A 65 17.16 -1.05 2.50
C ARG A 65 17.16 -1.50 1.04
N GLY A 66 16.68 -0.67 0.14
CA GLY A 66 16.70 -0.94 -1.30
C GLY A 66 15.65 -1.96 -1.74
N ALA A 67 14.46 -1.92 -1.15
CA ALA A 67 13.34 -2.73 -1.64
C ALA A 67 13.09 -2.42 -3.12
N SER A 68 12.97 -3.45 -3.94
CA SER A 68 12.66 -3.30 -5.37
C SER A 68 11.17 -3.24 -5.68
N ARG A 69 10.34 -3.66 -4.73
CA ARG A 69 8.86 -3.62 -4.77
C ARG A 69 8.32 -3.67 -3.35
N ILE A 70 7.21 -3.00 -3.10
CA ILE A 70 6.55 -2.99 -1.79
C ILE A 70 5.07 -3.33 -1.96
N SER A 71 4.60 -4.34 -1.22
CA SER A 71 3.18 -4.67 -1.09
C SER A 71 2.78 -4.54 0.37
N ILE A 72 1.75 -3.75 0.62
CA ILE A 72 1.26 -3.45 1.96
C ILE A 72 -0.09 -4.15 2.14
N LEU A 73 -0.19 -5.00 3.16
CA LEU A 73 -1.38 -5.75 3.51
C LEU A 73 -1.94 -5.28 4.85
N GLY A 74 -3.27 -5.30 5.00
CA GLY A 74 -3.93 -4.90 6.25
C GLY A 74 -3.87 -3.39 6.54
N ALA A 75 -3.65 -2.57 5.51
CA ALA A 75 -3.57 -1.12 5.63
C ALA A 75 -4.94 -0.43 5.45
N THR A 76 -5.97 -1.19 5.13
CA THR A 76 -7.37 -0.75 4.93
C THR A 76 -8.27 -1.25 6.06
N GLY A 77 -9.42 -0.61 6.26
CA GLY A 77 -10.43 -1.00 7.25
C GLY A 77 -10.38 -0.20 8.55
N GLY A 78 -11.31 -0.49 9.47
CA GLY A 78 -11.42 0.10 10.80
C GLY A 78 -11.52 1.63 10.82
N ARG A 79 -10.41 2.29 10.95
CA ARG A 79 -10.30 3.75 11.03
C ARG A 79 -10.05 4.36 9.66
N LEU A 80 -10.97 5.20 9.20
CA LEU A 80 -10.89 5.85 7.89
C LEU A 80 -9.70 6.80 7.75
N ASP A 81 -9.36 7.54 8.82
CA ASP A 81 -8.19 8.41 8.85
C ASP A 81 -6.88 7.65 8.62
N HIS A 82 -6.74 6.46 9.23
CA HIS A 82 -5.59 5.58 8.97
C HIS A 82 -5.58 5.05 7.55
N THR A 83 -6.73 4.64 7.02
CA THR A 83 -6.83 4.18 5.63
C THR A 83 -6.35 5.26 4.65
N PHE A 84 -6.84 6.49 4.78
CA PHE A 84 -6.40 7.60 3.93
C PHE A 84 -4.92 7.93 4.13
N GLY A 85 -4.46 7.99 5.39
CA GLY A 85 -3.04 8.21 5.69
C GLY A 85 -2.15 7.16 5.01
N ASN A 86 -2.53 5.89 5.11
CA ASN A 86 -1.80 4.78 4.50
C ASN A 86 -1.76 4.87 2.96
N LEU A 87 -2.89 5.26 2.33
CA LEU A 87 -2.92 5.50 0.88
C LEU A 87 -1.94 6.59 0.45
N PHE A 88 -1.86 7.70 1.22
CA PHE A 88 -0.92 8.79 0.94
C PHE A 88 0.54 8.38 1.14
N LEU A 89 0.84 7.40 1.98
CA LEU A 89 2.20 6.90 2.16
C LEU A 89 2.78 6.28 0.88
N LEU A 90 1.95 5.81 -0.06
CA LEU A 90 2.43 5.33 -1.36
C LEU A 90 3.23 6.40 -2.11
N ALA A 91 2.94 7.68 -1.89
CA ALA A 91 3.70 8.78 -2.50
C ALA A 91 5.18 8.80 -2.10
N ARG A 92 5.54 8.20 -0.96
CA ARG A 92 6.95 8.10 -0.52
C ARG A 92 7.79 7.18 -1.43
N CYS A 93 7.13 6.27 -2.13
CA CYS A 93 7.80 5.32 -3.02
C CYS A 93 8.12 5.92 -4.40
N LEU A 94 7.38 6.95 -4.85
CA LEU A 94 7.55 7.55 -6.17
C LEU A 94 8.97 8.12 -6.42
N PRO A 95 9.56 8.94 -5.52
CA PRO A 95 10.90 9.49 -5.74
C PRO A 95 11.99 8.42 -5.80
N ALA A 96 11.74 7.26 -5.15
CA ALA A 96 12.66 6.13 -5.16
C ALA A 96 12.47 5.21 -6.38
N GLY A 97 11.45 5.46 -7.21
CA GLY A 97 11.11 4.61 -8.35
C GLY A 97 10.67 3.20 -7.93
N ILE A 98 10.16 3.01 -6.72
CA ILE A 98 9.78 1.71 -6.17
C ILE A 98 8.29 1.47 -6.43
N PRO A 99 7.91 0.47 -7.24
CA PRO A 99 6.53 0.07 -7.39
C PRO A 99 5.94 -0.37 -6.04
N ALA A 100 4.88 0.30 -5.61
CA ALA A 100 4.22 0.01 -4.34
C ALA A 100 2.70 -0.11 -4.52
N CYS A 101 2.07 -0.99 -3.72
CA CYS A 101 0.63 -1.13 -3.68
C CYS A 101 0.13 -1.43 -2.27
N ILE A 102 -1.09 -1.02 -1.99
CA ILE A 102 -1.88 -1.49 -0.86
C ILE A 102 -2.91 -2.46 -1.42
N MET A 103 -3.02 -3.64 -0.81
CA MET A 103 -3.97 -4.65 -1.27
C MET A 103 -4.69 -5.30 -0.09
N ASP A 104 -5.92 -5.67 -0.34
CA ASP A 104 -6.74 -6.52 0.52
C ASP A 104 -7.38 -7.66 -0.30
N GLN A 105 -8.44 -8.28 0.21
CA GLN A 105 -9.08 -9.42 -0.44
C GLN A 105 -9.84 -9.05 -1.73
N GLU A 106 -10.26 -7.79 -1.87
CA GLU A 106 -11.17 -7.36 -2.93
C GLU A 106 -10.54 -6.35 -3.88
N GLN A 107 -9.47 -5.67 -3.46
CA GLN A 107 -8.93 -4.54 -4.21
C GLN A 107 -7.43 -4.37 -4.05
N CYS A 108 -6.84 -3.74 -5.05
CA CYS A 108 -5.44 -3.33 -5.03
C CYS A 108 -5.34 -1.86 -5.44
N VAL A 109 -4.67 -1.06 -4.62
CA VAL A 109 -4.48 0.37 -4.86
C VAL A 109 -3.02 0.64 -5.19
N HIS A 110 -2.80 1.27 -6.33
CA HIS A 110 -1.51 1.75 -6.78
C HIS A 110 -1.49 3.27 -6.82
N LEU A 111 -0.34 3.87 -6.60
CA LEU A 111 -0.08 5.27 -6.92
C LEU A 111 1.05 5.32 -7.94
N THR A 112 0.84 6.07 -9.01
CA THR A 112 1.85 6.23 -10.07
C THR A 112 1.82 7.66 -10.62
N ASP A 113 2.97 8.16 -11.03
CA ASP A 113 3.18 9.38 -11.81
C ASP A 113 3.65 9.07 -13.25
N GLN A 114 3.63 7.80 -13.61
CA GLN A 114 4.11 7.28 -14.89
C GLN A 114 3.15 6.22 -15.46
N SER A 115 3.54 5.60 -16.56
CA SER A 115 2.81 4.48 -17.13
C SER A 115 2.80 3.28 -16.19
N LEU A 116 1.63 2.67 -16.04
CA LEU A 116 1.43 1.46 -15.25
C LEU A 116 0.59 0.48 -16.08
N THR A 117 1.09 -0.75 -16.20
CA THR A 117 0.31 -1.86 -16.76
C THR A 117 -0.30 -2.65 -15.62
N LEU A 118 -1.61 -2.81 -15.67
CA LEU A 118 -2.37 -3.59 -14.71
C LEU A 118 -2.96 -4.81 -15.42
N SER A 119 -2.98 -5.94 -14.73
CA SER A 119 -3.65 -7.16 -15.20
C SER A 119 -5.02 -7.28 -14.53
N GLY A 120 -6.03 -7.58 -15.33
CA GLY A 120 -7.40 -7.81 -14.87
C GLY A 120 -8.13 -8.75 -15.80
N ALA A 121 -9.22 -9.36 -15.31
CA ALA A 121 -10.16 -10.11 -16.12
C ALA A 121 -11.22 -9.18 -16.73
N VAL A 122 -11.80 -9.61 -17.86
CA VAL A 122 -12.95 -8.92 -18.43
C VAL A 122 -14.08 -8.82 -17.40
N GLY A 123 -14.56 -7.61 -17.16
CA GLY A 123 -15.56 -7.31 -16.14
C GLY A 123 -15.01 -6.80 -14.80
N ASP A 124 -13.71 -6.90 -14.56
CA ASP A 124 -13.09 -6.30 -13.38
C ASP A 124 -13.20 -4.76 -13.45
N THR A 125 -13.33 -4.14 -12.30
CA THR A 125 -13.50 -2.68 -12.20
C THR A 125 -12.16 -2.01 -11.92
N LEU A 126 -11.89 -0.92 -12.66
CA LEU A 126 -10.78 0.00 -12.41
C LEU A 126 -11.32 1.40 -12.11
N SER A 127 -10.87 2.01 -11.02
CA SER A 127 -11.12 3.43 -10.74
C SER A 127 -9.80 4.20 -10.78
N LEU A 128 -9.80 5.34 -11.46
CA LEU A 128 -8.69 6.26 -11.52
C LEU A 128 -9.05 7.56 -10.81
N LEU A 129 -8.24 7.95 -9.83
CA LEU A 129 -8.45 9.14 -9.03
C LEU A 129 -7.19 10.00 -9.06
N PRO A 130 -7.28 11.31 -9.37
CA PRO A 130 -6.11 12.18 -9.27
C PRO A 130 -5.72 12.40 -7.81
N ALA A 131 -4.44 12.23 -7.47
CA ALA A 131 -3.89 12.49 -6.15
C ALA A 131 -3.31 13.91 -6.02
N THR A 132 -3.40 14.69 -7.10
CA THR A 132 -3.00 16.10 -7.21
C THR A 132 -4.21 16.94 -7.63
N PRO A 133 -4.18 18.28 -7.52
CA PRO A 133 -5.29 19.13 -7.98
C PRO A 133 -5.73 18.81 -9.40
N GLU A 134 -4.77 18.49 -10.29
CA GLU A 134 -5.00 18.03 -11.66
C GLU A 134 -3.98 16.94 -12.02
N ALA A 135 -4.42 15.96 -12.80
CA ALA A 135 -3.57 14.97 -13.46
C ALA A 135 -3.82 15.08 -14.98
N SER A 136 -2.85 15.64 -15.69
CA SER A 136 -2.94 15.88 -17.13
C SER A 136 -2.23 14.79 -17.94
N GLY A 137 -2.57 14.64 -19.22
CA GLY A 137 -1.96 13.65 -20.12
C GLY A 137 -2.41 12.23 -19.87
N VAL A 138 -3.54 12.03 -19.20
CA VAL A 138 -4.03 10.71 -18.81
C VAL A 138 -4.60 10.00 -20.02
N SER A 139 -4.05 8.82 -20.32
CA SER A 139 -4.54 7.92 -21.36
C SER A 139 -4.80 6.54 -20.79
N LEU A 140 -5.94 5.95 -21.11
CA LEU A 140 -6.34 4.61 -20.70
C LEU A 140 -6.69 3.76 -21.92
N THR A 141 -6.21 2.52 -21.92
CA THR A 141 -6.52 1.53 -22.97
C THR A 141 -7.00 0.23 -22.33
N GLY A 142 -7.71 -0.62 -23.09
CA GLY A 142 -8.20 -1.92 -22.61
C GLY A 142 -9.39 -1.83 -21.67
N LEU A 143 -10.06 -0.67 -21.62
CA LEU A 143 -11.18 -0.38 -20.73
C LEU A 143 -12.39 0.10 -21.54
N GLU A 144 -13.60 -0.07 -20.99
CA GLU A 144 -14.86 0.32 -21.62
C GLU A 144 -14.93 1.83 -21.94
N TYR A 145 -14.36 2.64 -21.04
CA TYR A 145 -14.27 4.10 -21.20
C TYR A 145 -12.80 4.51 -21.35
N PRO A 146 -12.22 4.41 -22.57
CA PRO A 146 -10.84 4.81 -22.81
C PRO A 146 -10.68 6.32 -22.67
N LEU A 147 -9.49 6.75 -22.27
CA LEU A 147 -9.12 8.16 -22.21
C LEU A 147 -7.94 8.43 -23.15
N HIS A 148 -7.92 9.63 -23.73
CA HIS A 148 -6.83 10.08 -24.58
C HIS A 148 -6.43 11.51 -24.19
N ASP A 149 -5.22 11.64 -23.67
CA ASP A 149 -4.64 12.94 -23.24
C ASP A 149 -5.58 13.76 -22.36
N ALA A 150 -6.31 13.09 -21.47
CA ALA A 150 -7.32 13.69 -20.61
C ALA A 150 -6.70 14.37 -19.38
N THR A 151 -7.42 15.36 -18.84
CA THR A 151 -7.07 15.96 -17.54
C THR A 151 -8.12 15.59 -16.52
N LEU A 152 -7.73 14.86 -15.47
CA LEU A 152 -8.58 14.53 -14.34
C LEU A 152 -8.40 15.59 -13.24
N THR A 153 -9.52 16.10 -12.72
CA THR A 153 -9.51 17.13 -11.68
C THR A 153 -9.91 16.54 -10.33
N PHE A 154 -9.16 16.87 -9.27
CA PHE A 154 -9.46 16.44 -7.93
C PHE A 154 -10.88 16.84 -7.49
N GLY A 155 -11.55 15.93 -6.79
CA GLY A 155 -12.92 16.15 -6.32
C GLY A 155 -14.01 15.85 -7.35
N THR A 156 -13.66 15.34 -8.55
CA THR A 156 -14.62 14.81 -9.51
C THR A 156 -14.64 13.30 -9.48
N SER A 157 -15.74 12.68 -9.95
CA SER A 157 -15.88 11.24 -10.08
C SER A 157 -15.53 10.71 -11.48
N TRP A 158 -15.03 11.57 -12.37
CA TRP A 158 -14.61 11.16 -13.70
C TRP A 158 -13.38 10.28 -13.62
N GLY A 159 -13.45 9.08 -14.20
CA GLY A 159 -12.42 8.04 -14.09
C GLY A 159 -12.78 6.90 -13.12
N MET A 160 -13.88 7.02 -12.37
CA MET A 160 -14.35 5.96 -11.49
C MET A 160 -15.17 4.90 -12.25
N SER A 161 -15.11 3.66 -11.72
CA SER A 161 -15.95 2.53 -12.17
C SER A 161 -15.81 2.20 -13.66
N ASN A 162 -14.62 2.33 -14.21
CA ASN A 162 -14.30 1.81 -15.53
C ASN A 162 -14.17 0.28 -15.49
N VAL A 163 -14.27 -0.40 -16.60
CA VAL A 163 -14.32 -1.87 -16.65
C VAL A 163 -13.34 -2.40 -17.69
N PHE A 164 -12.61 -3.47 -17.35
CA PHE A 164 -11.77 -4.18 -18.30
C PHE A 164 -12.61 -4.86 -19.36
N VAL A 165 -12.34 -4.57 -20.64
CA VAL A 165 -13.03 -5.17 -21.80
C VAL A 165 -12.19 -6.22 -22.52
N GLU A 166 -10.94 -6.32 -22.20
CA GLU A 166 -10.01 -7.34 -22.68
C GLU A 166 -9.09 -7.78 -21.55
N THR A 167 -8.64 -9.04 -21.58
CA THR A 167 -7.66 -9.56 -20.62
C THR A 167 -6.30 -8.98 -20.95
N GLN A 168 -5.68 -8.31 -20.00
CA GLN A 168 -4.34 -7.74 -20.11
C GLN A 168 -3.36 -8.42 -19.14
#